data_310551785c605bc5b263c98cf654bc35
#
_entry.id   310551785c605bc5b263c98cf654bc35
#
_cell.length_a   1.000
_cell.length_b   1.000
_cell.length_c   1.000
_cell.angle_alpha   90.00
_cell.angle_beta   90.00
_cell.angle_gamma   90.00
#
_symmetry.space_group_name_H-M   'P 1'
#
loop_
_entity.id
_entity.type
_entity.pdbx_description
1 polymer ?
#
loop_
_entity_poly.entity_id
_entity_poly.type
_entity_poly.pdbx_seq_one_letter_code
_entity_poly.pdbx_strand_id
1 'polypeptide(L)'
;MADGELAAGDFGGWLTEIGDALRGERGTEVPCGACTACCTASQFIHVAPDETETLARIPGALLFPAPGAPRGHVLMGYNERGHCPMFVENACSIYDHRPRTCRTYDCRVFPASGVFPDEPEKADVAAQAKRWRFSYAAEADRVRHEAIRAAATFLREHLEALPPVPAPNHQTQLTPAPSRPPAAHGPCHARPAQCTRSSSTP
;
A
#
# COMPACT_ATOMS: atom_id res chain seq x y z
N MET A 1 8.73 17.10 18.84
CA MET A 1 9.22 16.89 17.48
C MET A 1 9.85 18.17 17.01
N ALA A 2 11.00 18.13 16.33
CA ALA A 2 11.59 19.32 15.73
C ALA A 2 10.65 19.90 14.67
N ASP A 3 10.75 21.22 14.45
CA ASP A 3 9.91 21.92 13.46
C ASP A 3 10.09 21.25 12.08
N GLY A 4 9.00 20.74 11.53
CA GLY A 4 9.00 20.04 10.23
C GLY A 4 9.07 18.50 10.28
N GLU A 5 9.25 17.87 11.43
CA GLU A 5 9.20 16.39 11.55
C GLU A 5 7.75 15.88 11.55
N LEU A 6 7.56 14.69 10.96
CA LEU A 6 6.28 14.02 10.83
C LEU A 6 6.30 12.67 11.55
N ALA A 7 5.23 12.33 12.24
CA ALA A 7 5.09 11.02 12.86
C ALA A 7 4.83 9.95 11.80
N ALA A 8 5.76 9.01 11.64
CA ALA A 8 5.60 7.85 10.78
C ALA A 8 4.73 6.74 11.40
N GLY A 9 4.45 6.85 12.70
CA GLY A 9 3.78 5.83 13.50
C GLY A 9 4.76 4.90 14.20
N ASP A 10 4.21 3.88 14.86
CA ASP A 10 5.00 2.80 15.45
C ASP A 10 5.60 1.90 14.36
N PHE A 11 6.90 1.59 14.49
CA PHE A 11 7.61 0.85 13.45
C PHE A 11 7.09 -0.58 13.28
N GLY A 12 6.78 -1.28 14.37
CA GLY A 12 6.25 -2.65 14.32
C GLY A 12 4.89 -2.73 13.64
N GLY A 13 3.99 -1.78 13.97
CA GLY A 13 2.69 -1.64 13.33
C GLY A 13 2.80 -1.31 11.85
N TRP A 14 3.64 -0.34 11.49
CA TRP A 14 3.91 0.02 10.09
C TRP A 14 4.50 -1.16 9.28
N LEU A 15 5.43 -1.92 9.86
CA LEU A 15 6.03 -3.06 9.18
C LEU A 15 5.00 -4.15 8.85
N THR A 16 4.03 -4.35 9.73
CA THR A 16 2.89 -5.25 9.47
C THR A 16 2.02 -4.71 8.34
N GLU A 17 1.66 -3.43 8.40
CA GLU A 17 0.83 -2.75 7.39
C GLU A 17 1.45 -2.82 5.99
N ILE A 18 2.75 -2.50 5.85
CA ILE A 18 3.44 -2.58 4.56
C ILE A 18 3.57 -4.02 4.05
N GLY A 19 3.74 -4.98 4.96
CA GLY A 19 3.74 -6.41 4.62
C GLY A 19 2.41 -6.85 4.03
N ASP A 20 1.29 -6.46 4.61
CA ASP A 20 -0.06 -6.74 4.11
C ASP A 20 -0.30 -6.08 2.74
N ALA A 21 0.17 -4.84 2.58
CA ALA A 21 0.07 -4.12 1.30
C ALA A 21 0.86 -4.82 0.18
N LEU A 22 2.06 -5.30 0.48
CA LEU A 22 2.89 -6.06 -0.48
C LEU A 22 2.26 -7.41 -0.87
N ARG A 23 1.48 -8.02 0.02
CA ARG A 23 0.69 -9.22 -0.30
C ARG A 23 -0.61 -8.92 -1.04
N GLY A 24 -0.96 -7.64 -1.19
CA GLY A 24 -2.19 -7.21 -1.84
C GLY A 24 -3.44 -7.34 -0.96
N GLU A 25 -3.27 -7.54 0.34
CA GLU A 25 -4.37 -7.72 1.29
C GLU A 25 -5.08 -6.41 1.61
N ARG A 26 -4.34 -5.30 1.58
CA ARG A 26 -4.87 -3.93 1.75
C ARG A 26 -3.94 -2.88 1.17
N GLY A 27 -4.36 -1.62 1.14
CA GLY A 27 -3.50 -0.46 0.87
C GLY A 27 -2.79 0.02 2.13
N THR A 28 -1.88 0.98 1.98
CA THR A 28 -1.24 1.69 3.08
C THR A 28 -1.98 3.00 3.38
N GLU A 29 -2.06 3.36 4.65
CA GLU A 29 -2.59 4.66 5.08
C GLU A 29 -1.43 5.57 5.51
N VAL A 30 -0.87 6.30 4.54
CA VAL A 30 0.17 7.28 4.83
C VAL A 30 -0.48 8.59 5.24
N PRO A 31 -0.18 9.17 6.42
CA PRO A 31 -0.77 10.43 6.85
C PRO A 31 -0.16 11.63 6.12
N CYS A 32 -0.30 11.66 4.79
CA CYS A 32 0.34 12.64 3.91
C CYS A 32 -0.15 14.07 4.12
N GLY A 33 -1.37 14.27 4.66
CA GLY A 33 -1.98 15.59 4.74
C GLY A 33 -2.11 16.23 3.35
N ALA A 34 -1.58 17.43 3.21
CA ALA A 34 -1.57 18.18 1.94
C ALA A 34 -0.36 17.84 1.03
N CYS A 35 0.42 16.80 1.32
CA CYS A 35 1.57 16.43 0.52
C CYS A 35 1.15 15.85 -0.85
N THR A 36 1.75 16.35 -1.91
CA THR A 36 1.50 15.94 -3.29
C THR A 36 2.75 15.44 -4.02
N ALA A 37 3.86 15.26 -3.30
CA ALA A 37 5.18 14.93 -3.86
C ALA A 37 5.17 13.71 -4.80
N CYS A 38 4.42 12.65 -4.48
CA CYS A 38 4.31 11.49 -5.36
C CYS A 38 3.52 11.76 -6.65
N CYS A 39 2.65 12.79 -6.68
CA CYS A 39 1.92 13.18 -7.88
C CYS A 39 2.74 14.07 -8.83
N THR A 40 3.88 14.58 -8.38
CA THR A 40 4.77 15.48 -9.14
C THR A 40 6.15 14.88 -9.43
N ALA A 41 6.31 13.57 -9.25
CA ALA A 41 7.61 12.89 -9.27
C ALA A 41 7.89 12.10 -10.56
N SER A 42 7.29 12.44 -11.69
CA SER A 42 7.51 11.83 -13.01
C SER A 42 7.37 10.31 -13.00
N GLN A 43 6.38 9.78 -12.28
CA GLN A 43 6.19 8.34 -12.11
C GLN A 43 5.22 7.75 -13.13
N PHE A 44 5.55 6.57 -13.63
CA PHE A 44 4.60 5.72 -14.32
C PHE A 44 3.73 4.97 -13.32
N ILE A 45 2.43 5.10 -13.45
CA ILE A 45 1.45 4.49 -12.56
C ILE A 45 0.85 3.26 -13.23
N HIS A 46 1.16 2.10 -12.71
CA HIS A 46 0.59 0.84 -13.19
C HIS A 46 -0.86 0.68 -12.71
N VAL A 47 -1.73 0.24 -13.62
CA VAL A 47 -3.12 -0.09 -13.35
C VAL A 47 -3.39 -1.50 -13.89
N ALA A 48 -3.87 -2.38 -13.02
CA ALA A 48 -4.20 -3.75 -13.39
C ALA A 48 -5.61 -3.84 -13.98
N PRO A 49 -5.91 -4.86 -14.80
CA PRO A 49 -7.21 -4.99 -15.49
C PRO A 49 -8.40 -5.22 -14.55
N ASP A 50 -8.16 -5.70 -13.33
CA ASP A 50 -9.18 -5.87 -12.29
C ASP A 50 -9.55 -4.56 -11.57
N GLU A 51 -8.79 -3.47 -11.78
CA GLU A 51 -9.07 -2.15 -11.24
C GLU A 51 -10.10 -1.39 -12.09
N THR A 52 -11.26 -2.00 -12.31
CA THR A 52 -12.27 -1.52 -13.28
C THR A 52 -12.81 -0.13 -12.97
N GLU A 53 -13.02 0.20 -11.70
CA GLU A 53 -13.48 1.53 -11.28
C GLU A 53 -12.41 2.61 -11.52
N THR A 54 -11.15 2.29 -11.26
CA THR A 54 -10.01 3.16 -11.57
C THR A 54 -9.91 3.40 -13.08
N LEU A 55 -9.95 2.32 -13.86
CA LEU A 55 -9.89 2.39 -15.34
C LEU A 55 -11.04 3.21 -15.93
N ALA A 56 -12.24 3.12 -15.37
CA ALA A 56 -13.39 3.91 -15.80
C ALA A 56 -13.23 5.42 -15.53
N ARG A 57 -12.34 5.83 -14.64
CA ARG A 57 -12.10 7.24 -14.27
C ARG A 57 -10.91 7.88 -14.99
N ILE A 58 -10.03 7.06 -15.56
CA ILE A 58 -8.86 7.56 -16.29
C ILE A 58 -9.20 7.62 -17.78
N PRO A 59 -9.04 8.77 -18.44
CA PRO A 59 -9.21 8.86 -19.89
C PRO A 59 -8.31 7.85 -20.63
N GLY A 60 -8.89 7.05 -21.52
CA GLY A 60 -8.16 5.99 -22.23
C GLY A 60 -6.93 6.49 -23.02
N ALA A 61 -6.96 7.74 -23.48
CA ALA A 61 -5.82 8.38 -24.15
C ALA A 61 -4.58 8.57 -23.24
N LEU A 62 -4.72 8.48 -21.92
CA LEU A 62 -3.63 8.58 -20.95
C LEU A 62 -3.04 7.20 -20.61
N LEU A 63 -3.64 6.14 -21.10
CA LEU A 63 -3.27 4.76 -20.80
C LEU A 63 -2.58 4.11 -22.01
N PHE A 64 -1.51 3.40 -21.75
CA PHE A 64 -0.82 2.59 -22.74
C PHE A 64 -0.44 1.21 -22.16
N PRO A 65 -0.24 0.19 -23.02
CA PRO A 65 0.10 -1.14 -22.56
C PRO A 65 1.36 -1.14 -21.67
N ALA A 66 1.32 -1.84 -20.54
CA ALA A 66 2.47 -1.97 -19.65
C ALA A 66 3.51 -2.92 -20.27
N PRO A 67 4.75 -2.46 -20.58
CA PRO A 67 5.78 -3.31 -21.18
C PRO A 67 6.14 -4.48 -20.24
N GLY A 68 6.21 -5.69 -20.79
CA GLY A 68 6.58 -6.90 -20.04
C GLY A 68 5.50 -7.42 -19.08
N ALA A 69 4.36 -6.73 -18.93
CA ALA A 69 3.24 -7.18 -18.11
C ALA A 69 2.26 -8.04 -18.93
N PRO A 70 1.42 -8.86 -18.27
CA PRO A 70 0.35 -9.62 -18.94
C PRO A 70 -0.64 -8.69 -19.66
N ARG A 71 -1.36 -9.26 -20.65
CA ARG A 71 -2.35 -8.51 -21.42
C ARG A 71 -3.41 -7.87 -20.52
N GLY A 72 -3.76 -6.61 -20.81
CA GLY A 72 -4.74 -5.83 -20.06
C GLY A 72 -4.14 -4.95 -18.96
N HIS A 73 -2.88 -5.15 -18.59
CA HIS A 73 -2.17 -4.24 -17.73
C HIS A 73 -1.74 -2.99 -18.49
N VAL A 74 -1.96 -1.83 -17.88
CA VAL A 74 -1.65 -0.55 -18.50
C VAL A 74 -0.82 0.33 -17.57
N LEU A 75 -0.14 1.31 -18.16
CA LEU A 75 0.54 2.39 -17.46
C LEU A 75 -0.16 3.71 -17.77
N MET A 76 -0.30 4.55 -16.78
CA MET A 76 -0.53 5.98 -16.94
C MET A 76 0.81 6.70 -16.76
N GLY A 77 1.19 7.54 -17.73
CA GLY A 77 2.41 8.34 -17.67
C GLY A 77 2.23 9.64 -16.86
N TYR A 78 3.07 10.59 -17.18
CA TYR A 78 3.05 11.94 -16.61
C TYR A 78 3.02 12.98 -17.76
N ASN A 79 2.59 14.20 -17.45
CA ASN A 79 2.55 15.30 -18.39
C ASN A 79 3.94 15.95 -18.57
N GLU A 80 4.04 16.98 -19.41
CA GLU A 80 5.29 17.69 -19.71
C GLU A 80 5.98 18.32 -18.48
N ARG A 81 5.23 18.54 -17.39
CA ARG A 81 5.78 19.02 -16.12
C ARG A 81 6.26 17.89 -15.21
N GLY A 82 6.16 16.64 -15.63
CA GLY A 82 6.44 15.49 -14.78
C GLY A 82 5.32 15.15 -13.79
N HIS A 83 4.14 15.76 -13.93
CA HIS A 83 3.03 15.54 -13.00
C HIS A 83 2.09 14.45 -13.51
N CYS A 84 1.51 13.68 -12.57
CA CYS A 84 0.41 12.78 -12.85
C CYS A 84 -0.73 13.54 -13.56
N PRO A 85 -1.28 13.04 -14.69
CA PRO A 85 -2.36 13.73 -15.39
C PRO A 85 -3.65 13.92 -14.57
N MET A 86 -3.83 13.05 -13.56
CA MET A 86 -4.97 13.15 -12.63
C MET A 86 -4.73 14.14 -11.48
N PHE A 87 -3.56 14.80 -11.45
CA PHE A 87 -3.24 15.85 -10.48
C PHE A 87 -3.73 17.21 -11.00
N VAL A 88 -4.87 17.65 -10.49
CA VAL A 88 -5.60 18.85 -10.92
C VAL A 88 -5.86 19.71 -9.68
N GLU A 89 -5.63 21.03 -9.78
CA GLU A 89 -5.89 21.98 -8.70
C GLU A 89 -5.24 21.57 -7.34
N ASN A 90 -4.00 21.10 -7.39
CA ASN A 90 -3.24 20.60 -6.24
C ASN A 90 -3.86 19.38 -5.52
N ALA A 91 -4.70 18.63 -6.18
CA ALA A 91 -5.32 17.40 -5.65
C ALA A 91 -5.40 16.29 -6.69
N CYS A 92 -5.56 15.06 -6.23
CA CYS A 92 -5.87 13.93 -7.10
C CYS A 92 -7.36 13.94 -7.46
N SER A 93 -7.70 14.16 -8.73
CA SER A 93 -9.10 14.22 -9.21
C SER A 93 -9.87 12.89 -9.09
N ILE A 94 -9.14 11.79 -8.89
CA ILE A 94 -9.72 10.44 -8.72
C ILE A 94 -9.32 9.81 -7.37
N TYR A 95 -9.14 10.62 -6.32
CA TYR A 95 -8.54 10.17 -5.05
C TYR A 95 -9.18 8.90 -4.50
N ASP A 96 -10.48 8.79 -4.47
CA ASP A 96 -11.22 7.63 -3.94
C ASP A 96 -11.08 6.38 -4.83
N HIS A 97 -10.80 6.59 -6.11
CA HIS A 97 -10.61 5.55 -7.13
C HIS A 97 -9.17 5.48 -7.64
N ARG A 98 -8.21 6.00 -6.87
CA ARG A 98 -6.81 5.99 -7.29
C ARG A 98 -6.29 4.56 -7.48
N PRO A 99 -5.37 4.33 -8.42
CA PRO A 99 -4.79 3.02 -8.69
C PRO A 99 -4.24 2.34 -7.44
N ARG A 100 -4.22 1.02 -7.43
CA ARG A 100 -3.60 0.20 -6.38
C ARG A 100 -2.16 0.65 -6.14
N THR A 101 -1.39 0.91 -7.19
CA THR A 101 -0.04 1.48 -7.10
C THR A 101 0.01 2.72 -6.21
N CYS A 102 -0.95 3.64 -6.34
CA CYS A 102 -1.01 4.83 -5.50
C CYS A 102 -1.47 4.52 -4.06
N ARG A 103 -2.36 3.52 -3.88
CA ARG A 103 -2.84 3.11 -2.56
C ARG A 103 -1.82 2.33 -1.74
N THR A 104 -0.85 1.70 -2.41
CA THR A 104 0.23 0.92 -1.77
C THR A 104 1.55 1.67 -1.72
N TYR A 105 1.63 2.85 -2.34
CA TYR A 105 2.83 3.67 -2.29
C TYR A 105 2.98 4.31 -0.91
N ASP A 106 4.06 3.99 -0.24
CA ASP A 106 4.35 4.48 1.10
C ASP A 106 5.80 5.00 1.18
N CYS A 107 5.96 6.33 1.17
CA CYS A 107 7.28 6.94 1.23
C CYS A 107 7.99 6.77 2.59
N ARG A 108 7.31 6.24 3.62
CA ARG A 108 7.94 5.85 4.89
C ARG A 108 8.93 4.68 4.71
N VAL A 109 8.85 3.96 3.60
CA VAL A 109 9.83 2.91 3.24
C VAL A 109 11.25 3.46 3.12
N PHE A 110 11.43 4.71 2.72
CA PHE A 110 12.76 5.33 2.57
C PHE A 110 13.47 5.52 3.92
N PRO A 111 12.89 6.18 4.93
CA PRO A 111 13.52 6.22 6.26
C PRO A 111 13.59 4.85 6.94
N ALA A 112 12.63 3.94 6.66
CA ALA A 112 12.68 2.58 7.19
C ALA A 112 13.88 1.78 6.66
N SER A 113 14.19 1.92 5.37
CA SER A 113 15.34 1.26 4.74
C SER A 113 16.65 2.07 4.85
N GLY A 114 16.57 3.37 5.08
CA GLY A 114 17.71 4.28 5.00
C GLY A 114 18.16 4.59 3.57
N VAL A 115 17.46 4.09 2.55
CA VAL A 115 17.75 4.29 1.13
C VAL A 115 16.74 5.29 0.57
N PHE A 116 17.22 6.43 0.09
CA PHE A 116 16.39 7.50 -0.46
C PHE A 116 16.61 7.61 -1.97
N PRO A 117 15.59 8.04 -2.73
CA PRO A 117 15.78 8.34 -4.14
C PRO A 117 16.72 9.52 -4.30
N ASP A 118 17.58 9.46 -5.31
CA ASP A 118 18.58 10.47 -5.64
C ASP A 118 18.34 11.13 -7.01
N GLU A 119 17.34 10.64 -7.75
CA GLU A 119 16.93 11.23 -9.02
C GLU A 119 16.29 12.62 -8.81
N PRO A 120 16.66 13.64 -9.62
CA PRO A 120 16.14 15.01 -9.47
C PRO A 120 14.62 15.09 -9.47
N GLU A 121 13.95 14.27 -10.27
CA GLU A 121 12.49 14.23 -10.41
C GLU A 121 11.79 13.74 -9.14
N LYS A 122 12.53 13.08 -8.24
CA LYS A 122 12.03 12.56 -6.96
C LYS A 122 12.50 13.37 -5.76
N ALA A 123 13.09 14.54 -5.97
CA ALA A 123 13.63 15.39 -4.90
C ALA A 123 12.57 15.74 -3.84
N ASP A 124 11.34 16.05 -4.25
CA ASP A 124 10.24 16.37 -3.33
C ASP A 124 9.80 15.14 -2.51
N VAL A 125 9.81 13.96 -3.13
CA VAL A 125 9.54 12.69 -2.43
C VAL A 125 10.63 12.42 -1.39
N ALA A 126 11.89 12.60 -1.77
CA ALA A 126 13.02 12.43 -0.85
C ALA A 126 12.97 13.44 0.31
N ALA A 127 12.63 14.70 0.02
CA ALA A 127 12.47 15.74 1.03
C ALA A 127 11.35 15.42 2.01
N GLN A 128 10.19 14.99 1.52
CA GLN A 128 9.07 14.56 2.36
C GLN A 128 9.43 13.33 3.19
N ALA A 129 10.06 12.33 2.58
CA ALA A 129 10.45 11.09 3.24
C ALA A 129 11.43 11.33 4.39
N LYS A 130 12.36 12.28 4.25
CA LYS A 130 13.32 12.66 5.30
C LYS A 130 12.67 13.28 6.54
N ARG A 131 11.43 13.69 6.47
CA ARG A 131 10.68 14.25 7.61
C ARG A 131 10.08 13.20 8.50
N TRP A 132 9.85 11.97 8.02
CA TRP A 132 9.21 10.91 8.78
C TRP A 132 10.09 10.39 9.92
N ARG A 133 9.49 10.23 11.10
CA ARG A 133 10.13 9.64 12.30
C ARG A 133 9.26 8.52 12.84
N PHE A 134 9.85 7.33 12.95
CA PHE A 134 9.21 6.20 13.59
C PHE A 134 9.34 6.31 15.12
N SER A 135 8.31 5.85 15.82
CA SER A 135 8.37 5.47 17.22
C SER A 135 8.55 3.95 17.35
N TYR A 136 8.92 3.50 18.53
CA TYR A 136 9.15 2.08 18.80
C TYR A 136 8.41 1.71 20.10
N ALA A 137 7.45 0.78 19.99
CA ALA A 137 6.71 0.26 21.14
C ALA A 137 7.60 -0.68 21.99
N ALA A 138 8.55 -1.38 21.34
CA ALA A 138 9.48 -2.30 21.98
C ALA A 138 10.91 -2.13 21.44
N GLU A 139 11.91 -2.51 22.24
CA GLU A 139 13.32 -2.51 21.80
C GLU A 139 13.54 -3.45 20.61
N ALA A 140 12.80 -4.55 20.56
CA ALA A 140 12.83 -5.47 19.42
C ALA A 140 12.50 -4.79 18.07
N ASP A 141 11.63 -3.78 18.07
CA ASP A 141 11.29 -3.04 16.84
C ASP A 141 12.43 -2.13 16.40
N ARG A 142 13.17 -1.55 17.35
CA ARG A 142 14.39 -0.78 17.06
C ARG A 142 15.45 -1.68 16.41
N VAL A 143 15.72 -2.84 17.03
CA VAL A 143 16.69 -3.81 16.50
C VAL A 143 16.27 -4.28 15.09
N ARG A 144 14.97 -4.53 14.89
CA ARG A 144 14.44 -4.93 13.58
C ARG A 144 14.62 -3.82 12.53
N HIS A 145 14.38 -2.56 12.90
CA HIS A 145 14.58 -1.42 12.01
C HIS A 145 16.06 -1.29 11.60
N GLU A 146 16.98 -1.41 12.56
CA GLU A 146 18.42 -1.38 12.29
C GLU A 146 18.85 -2.52 11.35
N ALA A 147 18.31 -3.73 11.56
CA ALA A 147 18.56 -4.88 10.70
C ALA A 147 18.05 -4.64 9.25
N ILE A 148 16.86 -4.05 9.09
CA ILE A 148 16.32 -3.70 7.77
C ILE A 148 17.22 -2.68 7.07
N ARG A 149 17.69 -1.65 7.77
CA ARG A 149 18.61 -0.65 7.21
C ARG A 149 19.94 -1.27 6.78
N ALA A 150 20.51 -2.13 7.61
CA ALA A 150 21.73 -2.84 7.27
C ALA A 150 21.56 -3.73 6.04
N ALA A 151 20.46 -4.48 5.98
CA ALA A 151 20.14 -5.33 4.83
C ALA A 151 19.92 -4.50 3.55
N ALA A 152 19.22 -3.39 3.62
CA ALA A 152 18.99 -2.51 2.47
C ALA A 152 20.29 -1.88 1.95
N THR A 153 21.18 -1.47 2.85
CA THR A 153 22.52 -0.97 2.49
C THR A 153 23.34 -2.06 1.79
N PHE A 154 23.37 -3.25 2.38
CA PHE A 154 24.07 -4.40 1.79
C PHE A 154 23.55 -4.73 0.38
N LEU A 155 22.23 -4.81 0.21
CA LEU A 155 21.62 -5.09 -1.09
C LEU A 155 21.99 -4.02 -2.13
N ARG A 156 21.96 -2.74 -1.75
CA ARG A 156 22.33 -1.64 -2.66
C ARG A 156 23.80 -1.70 -3.10
N GLU A 157 24.69 -2.02 -2.17
CA GLU A 157 26.12 -2.11 -2.45
C GLU A 157 26.51 -3.33 -3.29
N HIS A 158 25.70 -4.39 -3.26
CA HIS A 158 25.97 -5.65 -3.92
C HIS A 158 24.96 -5.99 -5.03
N LEU A 159 24.16 -5.01 -5.47
CA LEU A 159 23.08 -5.24 -6.43
C LEU A 159 23.52 -5.91 -7.72
N GLU A 160 24.72 -5.55 -8.23
CA GLU A 160 25.30 -6.13 -9.45
C GLU A 160 25.75 -7.58 -9.27
N ALA A 161 26.06 -7.99 -8.03
CA ALA A 161 26.49 -9.35 -7.71
C ALA A 161 25.31 -10.29 -7.38
N LEU A 162 24.11 -9.74 -7.20
CA LEU A 162 22.93 -10.53 -6.90
C LEU A 162 22.40 -11.20 -8.17
N PRO A 163 21.93 -12.47 -8.08
CA PRO A 163 21.26 -13.08 -9.21
C PRO A 163 20.00 -12.27 -9.56
N PRO A 164 19.65 -12.16 -10.86
CA PRO A 164 18.44 -11.46 -11.25
C PRO A 164 17.25 -12.06 -10.51
N VAL A 165 16.47 -11.19 -9.83
CA VAL A 165 15.23 -11.63 -9.16
C VAL A 165 14.31 -12.18 -10.24
N PRO A 166 13.87 -13.45 -10.15
CA PRO A 166 12.91 -13.98 -11.11
C PRO A 166 11.69 -13.05 -11.12
N ALA A 167 11.23 -12.69 -12.32
CA ALA A 167 9.99 -11.94 -12.44
C ALA A 167 8.90 -12.68 -11.64
N PRO A 168 8.11 -11.99 -10.81
CA PRO A 168 7.06 -12.62 -10.02
C PRO A 168 6.17 -13.45 -10.95
N ASN A 169 6.14 -14.75 -10.71
CA ASN A 169 5.38 -15.67 -11.53
C ASN A 169 3.90 -15.43 -11.20
N HIS A 170 3.23 -14.61 -12.02
CA HIS A 170 1.80 -14.28 -11.88
C HIS A 170 0.86 -15.50 -11.93
N GLN A 171 1.41 -16.70 -12.19
CA GLN A 171 0.66 -17.94 -12.17
C GLN A 171 0.54 -18.59 -10.79
N THR A 172 1.26 -18.10 -9.77
CA THR A 172 1.20 -18.69 -8.42
C THR A 172 0.21 -17.95 -7.50
N GLN A 173 -0.48 -16.93 -7.99
CA GLN A 173 -1.54 -16.28 -7.24
C GLN A 173 -2.88 -16.79 -7.73
N LEU A 174 -3.61 -17.38 -6.82
CA LEU A 174 -4.99 -17.86 -6.91
C LEU A 174 -5.17 -19.37 -7.11
N THR A 175 -4.63 -20.17 -6.21
CA THR A 175 -5.50 -21.20 -5.63
C THR A 175 -6.34 -20.48 -4.57
N PRO A 176 -7.65 -20.29 -4.78
CA PRO A 176 -8.51 -19.85 -3.70
C PRO A 176 -8.35 -20.84 -2.56
N ALA A 177 -8.15 -20.35 -1.35
CA ALA A 177 -8.17 -21.18 -0.17
C ALA A 177 -9.42 -22.07 -0.24
N PRO A 178 -9.32 -23.39 0.07
CA PRO A 178 -10.47 -24.26 0.00
C PRO A 178 -11.57 -23.65 0.86
N SER A 179 -12.70 -23.34 0.23
CA SER A 179 -13.88 -22.81 0.89
C SER A 179 -14.22 -23.73 2.06
N ARG A 180 -14.16 -23.16 3.25
CA ARG A 180 -14.57 -23.86 4.49
C ARG A 180 -15.97 -24.41 4.25
N PRO A 181 -16.21 -25.72 4.43
CA PRO A 181 -17.53 -26.26 4.24
C PRO A 181 -18.52 -25.56 5.19
N PRO A 182 -19.77 -25.32 4.75
CA PRO A 182 -20.76 -24.70 5.61
C PRO A 182 -20.90 -25.54 6.87
N ALA A 183 -20.90 -24.89 8.03
CA ALA A 183 -21.14 -25.55 9.31
C ALA A 183 -22.45 -26.29 9.23
N ALA A 184 -22.43 -27.60 9.41
CA ALA A 184 -23.61 -28.42 9.50
C ALA A 184 -24.46 -27.93 10.66
N HIS A 185 -25.61 -27.35 10.35
CA HIS A 185 -26.64 -27.06 11.34
C HIS A 185 -27.16 -28.39 11.90
N GLY A 186 -26.67 -28.76 13.07
CA GLY A 186 -27.25 -29.86 13.83
C GLY A 186 -28.69 -29.51 14.23
N PRO A 187 -29.59 -30.51 14.31
CA PRO A 187 -31.00 -30.25 14.63
C PRO A 187 -31.14 -29.70 16.03
N CYS A 188 -31.82 -28.57 16.15
CA CYS A 188 -32.29 -28.02 17.41
C CYS A 188 -33.25 -29.02 18.06
N HIS A 189 -32.81 -29.71 19.10
CA HIS A 189 -33.71 -30.38 20.03
C HIS A 189 -34.43 -29.33 20.87
N ALA A 190 -35.66 -29.05 20.51
CA ALA A 190 -36.60 -28.27 21.32
C ALA A 190 -36.88 -29.00 22.64
N ARG A 191 -36.65 -28.34 23.77
CA ARG A 191 -37.28 -28.69 25.05
C ARG A 191 -38.38 -27.69 25.33
N PRO A 192 -39.60 -28.16 25.68
CA PRO A 192 -40.72 -27.27 26.00
C PRO A 192 -40.77 -26.91 27.48
N ALA A 193 -41.41 -25.75 27.73
CA ALA A 193 -42.06 -25.28 28.94
C ALA A 193 -41.18 -24.90 30.15
N GLN A 194 -41.29 -23.68 30.63
CA GLN A 194 -42.42 -23.32 31.51
C GLN A 194 -42.69 -21.80 31.54
N CYS A 195 -43.91 -21.51 31.20
CA CYS A 195 -44.55 -20.22 31.35
C CYS A 195 -45.06 -20.12 32.79
N THR A 196 -44.52 -19.20 33.58
CA THR A 196 -45.21 -18.77 34.79
C THR A 196 -45.54 -17.29 34.71
N ARG A 197 -46.81 -17.02 34.57
CA ARG A 197 -47.42 -15.70 34.80
C ARG A 197 -47.25 -15.29 36.26
N SER A 198 -46.91 -14.05 36.49
CA SER A 198 -47.29 -13.36 37.71
C SER A 198 -47.71 -11.94 37.35
N SER A 199 -49.00 -11.78 37.38
CA SER A 199 -49.73 -10.54 37.46
C SER A 199 -49.58 -9.94 38.85
N SER A 200 -49.43 -8.65 38.94
CA SER A 200 -50.03 -7.81 40.00
C SER A 200 -49.79 -6.35 39.72
N THR A 201 -50.89 -5.69 39.41
CA THR A 201 -51.18 -4.27 39.66
C THR A 201 -51.73 -4.18 41.11
N PRO A 202 -51.76 -3.04 41.80
CA PRO A 202 -52.26 -1.75 41.32
C PRO A 202 -51.25 -0.63 41.25
#